data_b069599a97927cb23333cba5a82fe477
#
_entry.id   b069599a97927cb23333cba5a82fe477
#
_cell.length_a   1.000
_cell.length_b   1.000
_cell.length_c   1.000
_cell.angle_alpha   90.00
_cell.angle_beta   90.00
_cell.angle_gamma   90.00
#
_symmetry.space_group_name_H-M   'P 1'
#
loop_
_entity.id
_entity.type
_entity.pdbx_description
1 polymer ?
#
loop_
_entity_poly.entity_id
_entity_poly.type
_entity_poly.pdbx_seq_one_letter_code
_entity_poly.pdbx_strand_id
1 'polypeptide(L)'
;MRVFVAGATGVIGRQLVPQLEAAGHIVIGMARSIRGNMGATAFAVDALDRDAVIQAVEEAQPDAIVNMLTAIPERINPKRIDEDFTKTNTLRIAGTENLRFAAQRAGVSHFISQSIAFGYEPRGTVLADEKAAWWRDPPKPFATVLEGVKRLEATTLAAHGTVLRFGHLYGPGTSFSPEGWFFREVQQGEMPLIGDATATFSFIHSQDAAAAIVAALASKERGVFNIVDDDPAEVREWLPMLAEMMGAPPPKRVSPLLAGFAVGTWGIAFMMRLRGADNTKAKQLLNWQPEYPSWRDGFADELAHVHS
;
A
#
# COMPACT_ATOMS: atom_id res chain seq x y z
N MET A 1 13.88 18.11 8.83
CA MET A 1 12.51 18.31 9.34
C MET A 1 12.23 17.32 10.47
N ARG A 2 11.29 17.65 11.33
CA ARG A 2 10.70 16.72 12.30
C ARG A 2 9.52 16.02 11.62
N VAL A 3 9.59 14.71 11.44
CA VAL A 3 8.58 13.94 10.68
C VAL A 3 7.84 12.99 11.63
N PHE A 4 6.54 13.19 11.78
CA PHE A 4 5.67 12.33 12.58
C PHE A 4 5.12 11.20 11.71
N VAL A 5 5.49 9.95 12.00
CA VAL A 5 5.12 8.76 11.23
C VAL A 5 4.06 7.97 11.99
N ALA A 6 2.81 8.12 11.60
CA ALA A 6 1.71 7.31 12.12
C ALA A 6 1.68 5.95 11.42
N GLY A 7 1.94 4.87 12.17
CA GLY A 7 2.13 3.53 11.62
C GLY A 7 3.62 3.16 11.42
N ALA A 8 4.52 3.73 12.20
CA ALA A 8 5.97 3.50 12.10
C ALA A 8 6.39 2.02 12.21
N THR A 9 5.61 1.18 12.88
CA THR A 9 5.87 -0.28 13.03
C THR A 9 5.29 -1.13 11.89
N GLY A 10 4.58 -0.51 10.95
CA GLY A 10 3.99 -1.20 9.79
C GLY A 10 5.01 -1.61 8.74
N VAL A 11 4.57 -2.30 7.68
CA VAL A 11 5.43 -2.77 6.57
C VAL A 11 6.26 -1.64 5.98
N ILE A 12 5.60 -0.58 5.50
CA ILE A 12 6.31 0.58 4.93
C ILE A 12 7.01 1.38 6.03
N GLY A 13 6.39 1.53 7.23
CA GLY A 13 6.95 2.30 8.33
C GLY A 13 8.35 1.83 8.74
N ARG A 14 8.56 0.51 8.80
CA ARG A 14 9.88 -0.08 9.12
C ARG A 14 10.95 0.21 8.08
N GLN A 15 10.58 0.38 6.83
CA GLN A 15 11.48 0.79 5.74
C GLN A 15 11.69 2.32 5.74
N LEU A 16 10.64 3.06 6.10
CA LEU A 16 10.62 4.51 6.04
C LEU A 16 11.47 5.17 7.13
N VAL A 17 11.39 4.67 8.38
CA VAL A 17 12.10 5.28 9.52
C VAL A 17 13.60 5.40 9.25
N PRO A 18 14.34 4.33 8.89
CA PRO A 18 15.78 4.44 8.62
C PRO A 18 16.10 5.32 7.40
N GLN A 19 15.24 5.34 6.37
CA GLN A 19 15.45 6.19 5.20
C GLN A 19 15.28 7.68 5.54
N LEU A 20 14.30 8.01 6.38
CA LEU A 20 14.12 9.39 6.86
C LEU A 20 15.30 9.84 7.73
N GLU A 21 15.80 8.98 8.61
CA GLU A 21 16.98 9.26 9.44
C GLU A 21 18.23 9.47 8.57
N ALA A 22 18.43 8.61 7.56
CA ALA A 22 19.53 8.75 6.60
C ALA A 22 19.44 10.04 5.77
N ALA A 23 18.22 10.51 5.49
CA ALA A 23 17.98 11.80 4.83
C ALA A 23 18.10 13.01 5.78
N GLY A 24 18.52 12.81 7.05
CA GLY A 24 18.74 13.87 8.03
C GLY A 24 17.47 14.41 8.69
N HIS A 25 16.38 13.66 8.67
CA HIS A 25 15.15 14.01 9.37
C HIS A 25 15.16 13.49 10.82
N ILE A 26 14.50 14.20 11.73
CA ILE A 26 14.20 13.71 13.08
C ILE A 26 12.85 12.98 12.99
N VAL A 27 12.89 11.67 13.18
CA VAL A 27 11.69 10.84 13.09
C VAL A 27 11.02 10.70 14.45
N ILE A 28 9.71 10.88 14.47
CA ILE A 28 8.85 10.66 15.63
C ILE A 28 7.81 9.61 15.23
N GLY A 29 7.92 8.41 15.80
CA GLY A 29 7.06 7.30 15.45
C GLY A 29 5.81 7.23 16.32
N MET A 30 4.66 6.95 15.71
CA MET A 30 3.41 6.62 16.41
C MET A 30 2.93 5.23 16.02
N ALA A 31 2.61 4.41 17.01
CA ALA A 31 1.97 3.11 16.84
C ALA A 31 1.17 2.76 18.11
N ARG A 32 0.34 1.71 18.06
CA ARG A 32 -0.39 1.20 19.25
C ARG A 32 0.53 0.64 20.33
N SER A 33 1.72 0.19 19.94
CA SER A 33 2.76 -0.29 20.86
C SER A 33 4.13 0.03 20.29
N ILE A 34 5.05 0.41 21.17
CA ILE A 34 6.43 0.73 20.79
C ILE A 34 7.16 -0.59 20.52
N ARG A 35 7.67 -0.76 19.29
CA ARG A 35 8.43 -1.94 18.86
C ARG A 35 9.43 -1.56 17.78
N GLY A 36 10.65 -2.12 17.87
CA GLY A 36 11.70 -1.87 16.87
C GLY A 36 12.15 -0.41 16.83
N ASN A 37 12.77 -0.02 15.71
CA ASN A 37 13.13 1.38 15.48
C ASN A 37 11.89 2.19 15.07
N MET A 38 11.54 3.18 15.87
CA MET A 38 10.45 4.12 15.62
C MET A 38 10.94 5.57 15.52
N GLY A 39 12.24 5.79 15.41
CA GLY A 39 12.88 7.10 15.39
C GLY A 39 13.32 7.61 16.76
N ALA A 40 13.66 8.89 16.81
CA ALA A 40 14.22 9.55 18.01
C ALA A 40 13.22 9.62 19.18
N THR A 41 11.94 9.63 18.90
CA THR A 41 10.84 9.64 19.89
C THR A 41 9.73 8.73 19.42
N ALA A 42 9.09 8.02 20.34
CA ALA A 42 7.99 7.09 20.03
C ALA A 42 6.80 7.31 20.94
N PHE A 43 5.60 7.36 20.34
CA PHE A 43 4.32 7.47 21.02
C PHE A 43 3.50 6.20 20.88
N ALA A 44 3.09 5.63 22.03
CA ALA A 44 2.13 4.51 22.06
C ALA A 44 0.72 5.09 22.10
N VAL A 45 0.09 5.31 20.93
CA VAL A 45 -1.20 5.97 20.80
C VAL A 45 -2.11 5.18 19.88
N ASP A 46 -3.39 5.04 20.26
CA ASP A 46 -4.43 4.58 19.35
C ASP A 46 -4.86 5.75 18.45
N ALA A 47 -4.70 5.59 17.14
CA ALA A 47 -5.09 6.61 16.17
C ALA A 47 -6.60 6.94 16.17
N LEU A 48 -7.42 6.11 16.80
CA LEU A 48 -8.86 6.34 16.97
C LEU A 48 -9.19 7.20 18.20
N ASP A 49 -8.24 7.38 19.11
CA ASP A 49 -8.34 8.31 20.24
C ASP A 49 -7.87 9.70 19.78
N ARG A 50 -8.83 10.57 19.47
CA ARG A 50 -8.56 11.91 18.94
C ARG A 50 -7.73 12.77 19.89
N ASP A 51 -8.05 12.75 21.17
CA ASP A 51 -7.39 13.61 22.14
C ASP A 51 -5.95 13.16 22.37
N ALA A 52 -5.70 11.84 22.43
CA ALA A 52 -4.37 11.29 22.53
C ALA A 52 -3.53 11.58 21.26
N VAL A 53 -4.13 11.52 20.05
CA VAL A 53 -3.44 11.90 18.79
C VAL A 53 -3.09 13.39 18.80
N ILE A 54 -3.99 14.27 19.22
CA ILE A 54 -3.72 15.71 19.32
C ILE A 54 -2.56 15.96 20.28
N GLN A 55 -2.61 15.40 21.49
CA GLN A 55 -1.57 15.56 22.48
C GLN A 55 -0.20 15.09 21.96
N ALA A 56 -0.15 13.92 21.32
CA ALA A 56 1.09 13.39 20.78
C ALA A 56 1.68 14.29 19.66
N VAL A 57 0.85 14.83 18.78
CA VAL A 57 1.29 15.73 17.70
C VAL A 57 1.73 17.08 18.27
N GLU A 58 0.99 17.65 19.24
CA GLU A 58 1.35 18.91 19.90
C GLU A 58 2.67 18.78 20.67
N GLU A 59 2.92 17.66 21.37
CA GLU A 59 4.19 17.37 22.05
C GLU A 59 5.34 17.15 21.05
N ALA A 60 5.05 16.44 19.96
CA ALA A 60 6.04 16.15 18.91
C ALA A 60 6.50 17.39 18.13
N GLN A 61 5.63 18.40 17.99
CA GLN A 61 5.85 19.61 17.18
C GLN A 61 6.47 19.29 15.80
N PRO A 62 5.79 18.48 14.96
CA PRO A 62 6.34 18.05 13.69
C PRO A 62 6.18 19.12 12.60
N ASP A 63 7.12 19.11 11.64
CA ASP A 63 7.00 19.87 10.38
C ASP A 63 6.12 19.13 9.37
N ALA A 64 6.08 17.80 9.46
CA ALA A 64 5.35 16.93 8.55
C ALA A 64 4.70 15.74 9.28
N ILE A 65 3.54 15.30 8.80
CA ILE A 65 2.87 14.06 9.23
C ILE A 65 2.74 13.11 8.06
N VAL A 66 3.16 11.86 8.27
CA VAL A 66 3.03 10.75 7.32
C VAL A 66 2.05 9.73 7.89
N ASN A 67 0.91 9.57 7.25
CA ASN A 67 -0.14 8.65 7.64
C ASN A 67 -0.02 7.32 6.88
N MET A 68 0.50 6.30 7.58
CA MET A 68 0.66 4.92 7.11
C MET A 68 -0.23 3.94 7.87
N LEU A 69 -1.31 4.43 8.47
CA LEU A 69 -2.19 3.65 9.33
C LEU A 69 -2.96 2.60 8.54
N THR A 70 -2.76 1.34 8.90
CA THR A 70 -3.56 0.18 8.47
C THR A 70 -3.64 -0.86 9.58
N ALA A 71 -4.58 -1.78 9.43
CA ALA A 71 -4.71 -2.99 10.26
C ALA A 71 -5.10 -4.17 9.35
N ILE A 72 -4.36 -4.33 8.25
CA ILE A 72 -4.56 -5.41 7.29
C ILE A 72 -4.16 -6.73 7.99
N PRO A 73 -5.03 -7.76 7.98
CA PRO A 73 -4.69 -9.05 8.56
C PRO A 73 -3.56 -9.74 7.77
N GLU A 74 -2.82 -10.62 8.43
CA GLU A 74 -1.75 -11.39 7.78
C GLU A 74 -2.27 -12.20 6.58
N ARG A 75 -3.44 -12.85 6.72
CA ARG A 75 -4.12 -13.54 5.62
C ARG A 75 -5.47 -12.90 5.34
N ILE A 76 -5.70 -12.56 4.08
CA ILE A 76 -6.94 -11.95 3.60
C ILE A 76 -7.86 -13.05 3.07
N ASN A 77 -9.12 -13.04 3.49
CA ASN A 77 -10.15 -13.89 2.89
C ASN A 77 -10.85 -13.11 1.76
N PRO A 78 -10.65 -13.47 0.48
CA PRO A 78 -11.21 -12.73 -0.64
C PRO A 78 -12.74 -12.72 -0.68
N LYS A 79 -13.41 -13.65 0.01
CA LYS A 79 -14.88 -13.64 0.13
C LYS A 79 -15.41 -12.59 1.09
N ARG A 80 -14.62 -12.21 2.10
CA ARG A 80 -15.01 -11.35 3.20
C ARG A 80 -14.01 -10.21 3.40
N ILE A 81 -13.49 -9.68 2.29
CA ILE A 81 -12.51 -8.59 2.34
C ILE A 81 -13.08 -7.35 3.05
N ASP A 82 -14.37 -7.11 2.98
CA ASP A 82 -15.08 -6.05 3.73
C ASP A 82 -14.95 -6.24 5.25
N GLU A 83 -15.10 -7.47 5.75
CA GLU A 83 -14.92 -7.79 7.17
C GLU A 83 -13.45 -7.67 7.58
N ASP A 84 -12.53 -8.24 6.79
CA ASP A 84 -11.09 -8.22 7.03
C ASP A 84 -10.53 -6.78 7.05
N PHE A 85 -11.10 -5.88 6.26
CA PHE A 85 -10.69 -4.48 6.18
C PHE A 85 -11.48 -3.53 7.06
N THR A 86 -12.39 -4.01 7.91
CA THR A 86 -13.20 -3.16 8.79
C THR A 86 -12.34 -2.22 9.64
N LYS A 87 -11.32 -2.77 10.32
CA LYS A 87 -10.40 -1.95 11.14
C LYS A 87 -9.55 -1.01 10.29
N THR A 88 -9.09 -1.46 9.14
CA THR A 88 -8.32 -0.63 8.19
C THR A 88 -9.17 0.52 7.68
N ASN A 89 -10.44 0.28 7.34
CA ASN A 89 -11.35 1.34 6.89
C ASN A 89 -11.68 2.34 8.02
N THR A 90 -11.83 1.87 9.25
CA THR A 90 -11.99 2.77 10.41
C THR A 90 -10.77 3.67 10.58
N LEU A 91 -9.54 3.12 10.43
CA LEU A 91 -8.31 3.91 10.47
C LEU A 91 -8.21 4.88 9.28
N ARG A 92 -8.58 4.45 8.09
CA ARG A 92 -8.60 5.31 6.88
C ARG A 92 -9.54 6.50 7.05
N ILE A 93 -10.70 6.30 7.69
CA ILE A 93 -11.70 7.36 7.87
C ILE A 93 -11.41 8.17 9.15
N ALA A 94 -11.57 7.55 10.32
CA ALA A 94 -11.47 8.25 11.59
C ALA A 94 -10.02 8.57 11.99
N GLY A 95 -9.09 7.63 11.77
CA GLY A 95 -7.67 7.85 12.08
C GLY A 95 -7.06 8.96 11.24
N THR A 96 -7.38 9.00 9.93
CA THR A 96 -6.92 10.08 9.05
C THR A 96 -7.52 11.42 9.46
N GLU A 97 -8.81 11.48 9.83
CA GLU A 97 -9.44 12.70 10.29
C GLU A 97 -8.84 13.21 11.60
N ASN A 98 -8.51 12.31 12.54
CA ASN A 98 -7.85 12.67 13.79
C ASN A 98 -6.46 13.25 13.55
N LEU A 99 -5.66 12.62 12.68
CA LEU A 99 -4.33 13.12 12.28
C LEU A 99 -4.44 14.47 11.55
N ARG A 100 -5.39 14.62 10.64
CA ARG A 100 -5.63 15.89 9.93
C ARG A 100 -5.98 17.01 10.91
N PHE A 101 -6.87 16.73 11.88
CA PHE A 101 -7.25 17.70 12.88
C PHE A 101 -6.07 18.11 13.77
N ALA A 102 -5.27 17.14 14.21
CA ALA A 102 -4.05 17.39 14.96
C ALA A 102 -3.02 18.22 14.16
N ALA A 103 -2.83 17.87 12.86
CA ALA A 103 -1.97 18.62 11.94
C ALA A 103 -2.39 20.08 11.82
N GLN A 104 -3.70 20.34 11.66
CA GLN A 104 -4.26 21.70 11.57
C GLN A 104 -4.00 22.49 12.84
N ARG A 105 -4.21 21.89 14.02
CA ARG A 105 -3.97 22.56 15.31
C ARG A 105 -2.50 22.90 15.53
N ALA A 106 -1.61 22.01 15.12
CA ALA A 106 -0.16 22.19 15.26
C ALA A 106 0.48 23.03 14.13
N GLY A 107 -0.32 23.50 13.15
CA GLY A 107 0.18 24.28 12.02
C GLY A 107 1.07 23.49 11.05
N VAL A 108 0.91 22.16 10.99
CA VAL A 108 1.69 21.29 10.10
C VAL A 108 1.29 21.50 8.65
N SER A 109 2.27 21.80 7.79
CA SER A 109 2.04 22.13 6.38
C SER A 109 2.19 20.92 5.43
N HIS A 110 2.87 19.86 5.86
CA HIS A 110 3.09 18.65 5.07
C HIS A 110 2.30 17.48 5.62
N PHE A 111 1.26 17.07 4.91
CA PHE A 111 0.42 15.92 5.28
C PHE A 111 0.42 14.90 4.15
N ILE A 112 0.99 13.72 4.36
CA ILE A 112 1.10 12.64 3.37
C ILE A 112 0.29 11.45 3.84
N SER A 113 -0.51 10.84 2.96
CA SER A 113 -1.24 9.61 3.25
C SER A 113 -1.00 8.53 2.21
N GLN A 114 -0.88 7.29 2.67
CA GLN A 114 -0.87 6.12 1.80
C GLN A 114 -2.27 5.81 1.26
N SER A 115 -2.35 5.39 0.01
CA SER A 115 -3.55 4.91 -0.66
C SER A 115 -3.22 3.70 -1.54
N ILE A 116 -4.12 3.30 -2.46
CA ILE A 116 -3.93 2.14 -3.34
C ILE A 116 -4.04 2.54 -4.82
N ALA A 117 -3.23 1.92 -5.69
CA ALA A 117 -3.22 2.15 -7.13
C ALA A 117 -4.03 1.11 -7.94
N PHE A 118 -4.77 0.21 -7.29
CA PHE A 118 -5.52 -0.88 -7.94
C PHE A 118 -7.05 -0.80 -7.75
N GLY A 119 -7.56 0.39 -7.39
CA GLY A 119 -9.00 0.64 -7.27
C GLY A 119 -9.62 1.38 -8.47
N TYR A 120 -8.91 1.51 -9.57
CA TYR A 120 -9.37 2.18 -10.78
C TYR A 120 -10.46 1.41 -11.53
N GLU A 121 -11.25 2.14 -12.32
CA GLU A 121 -12.19 1.53 -13.26
C GLU A 121 -11.45 0.54 -14.19
N PRO A 122 -11.86 -0.75 -14.24
CA PRO A 122 -11.15 -1.78 -15.00
C PRO A 122 -11.17 -1.57 -16.53
N ARG A 123 -12.06 -0.71 -17.02
CA ARG A 123 -12.20 -0.45 -18.45
C ARG A 123 -11.11 0.48 -18.94
N GLY A 124 -10.51 0.13 -20.06
CA GLY A 124 -9.46 0.91 -20.71
C GLY A 124 -8.32 0.01 -21.18
N THR A 125 -7.63 0.46 -22.24
CA THR A 125 -6.53 -0.29 -22.88
C THR A 125 -5.15 0.18 -22.44
N VAL A 126 -5.06 1.30 -21.72
CA VAL A 126 -3.82 1.87 -21.20
C VAL A 126 -3.83 1.86 -19.68
N LEU A 127 -2.64 1.92 -19.09
CA LEU A 127 -2.48 2.03 -17.64
C LEU A 127 -3.24 3.25 -17.09
N ALA A 128 -3.70 3.16 -15.86
CA ALA A 128 -4.43 4.24 -15.21
C ALA A 128 -3.46 5.31 -14.68
N ASP A 129 -3.61 6.53 -15.12
CA ASP A 129 -3.02 7.69 -14.46
C ASP A 129 -3.87 8.13 -13.25
N GLU A 130 -3.42 9.14 -12.50
CA GLU A 130 -4.09 9.62 -11.29
C GLU A 130 -5.45 10.30 -11.56
N LYS A 131 -5.74 10.65 -12.83
CA LYS A 131 -7.02 11.23 -13.26
C LYS A 131 -8.06 10.16 -13.61
N ALA A 132 -7.62 8.91 -13.77
CA ALA A 132 -8.52 7.81 -14.06
C ALA A 132 -9.57 7.66 -12.96
N ALA A 133 -10.80 7.38 -13.37
CA ALA A 133 -11.91 7.21 -12.45
C ALA A 133 -11.70 6.00 -11.52
N TRP A 134 -12.16 6.11 -10.30
CA TRP A 134 -12.34 4.98 -9.42
C TRP A 134 -13.35 3.98 -9.99
N TRP A 135 -13.18 2.71 -9.68
CA TRP A 135 -14.10 1.65 -10.06
C TRP A 135 -15.52 2.00 -9.63
N ARG A 136 -16.42 2.16 -10.64
CA ARG A 136 -17.80 2.62 -10.43
C ARG A 136 -18.67 1.56 -9.77
N ASP A 137 -18.61 0.34 -10.32
CA ASP A 137 -19.40 -0.81 -9.87
C ASP A 137 -18.47 -1.96 -9.45
N PRO A 138 -17.71 -1.81 -8.37
CA PRO A 138 -16.83 -2.86 -7.89
C PRO A 138 -17.63 -4.01 -7.27
N PRO A 139 -17.04 -5.21 -7.14
CA PRO A 139 -17.65 -6.28 -6.36
C PRO A 139 -18.04 -5.77 -4.96
N LYS A 140 -19.21 -6.14 -4.50
CA LYS A 140 -19.79 -5.63 -3.24
C LYS A 140 -18.83 -5.66 -2.04
N PRO A 141 -18.06 -6.75 -1.76
CA PRO A 141 -17.11 -6.74 -0.67
C PRO A 141 -15.99 -5.70 -0.84
N PHE A 142 -15.55 -5.42 -2.07
CA PHE A 142 -14.52 -4.40 -2.32
C PHE A 142 -15.07 -2.97 -2.31
N ALA A 143 -16.36 -2.77 -2.56
CA ALA A 143 -16.98 -1.44 -2.54
C ALA A 143 -16.76 -0.72 -1.19
N THR A 144 -16.90 -1.44 -0.09
CA THR A 144 -16.66 -0.90 1.26
C THR A 144 -15.20 -0.51 1.48
N VAL A 145 -14.27 -1.34 0.99
CA VAL A 145 -12.81 -1.05 1.05
C VAL A 145 -12.49 0.21 0.25
N LEU A 146 -13.04 0.32 -0.95
CA LEU A 146 -12.83 1.45 -1.85
C LEU A 146 -13.42 2.75 -1.31
N GLU A 147 -14.57 2.68 -0.61
CA GLU A 147 -15.13 3.86 0.05
C GLU A 147 -14.21 4.38 1.16
N GLY A 148 -13.63 3.50 1.97
CA GLY A 148 -12.63 3.89 2.98
C GLY A 148 -11.41 4.59 2.36
N VAL A 149 -10.94 4.10 1.20
CA VAL A 149 -9.85 4.71 0.43
C VAL A 149 -10.23 6.10 -0.06
N LYS A 150 -11.40 6.24 -0.69
CA LYS A 150 -11.89 7.54 -1.19
C LYS A 150 -12.02 8.58 -0.08
N ARG A 151 -12.49 8.18 1.10
CA ARG A 151 -12.60 9.07 2.27
C ARG A 151 -11.25 9.52 2.78
N LEU A 152 -10.28 8.62 2.90
CA LEU A 152 -8.90 8.96 3.26
C LEU A 152 -8.32 9.99 2.29
N GLU A 153 -8.44 9.76 0.98
CA GLU A 153 -7.93 10.68 -0.04
C GLU A 153 -8.61 12.04 0.02
N ALA A 154 -9.94 12.08 0.13
CA ALA A 154 -10.69 13.33 0.25
C ALA A 154 -10.25 14.14 1.48
N THR A 155 -10.07 13.48 2.63
CA THR A 155 -9.59 14.13 3.87
C THR A 155 -8.16 14.68 3.70
N THR A 156 -7.27 13.90 3.07
CA THR A 156 -5.89 14.32 2.82
C THR A 156 -5.82 15.51 1.87
N LEU A 157 -6.55 15.47 0.76
CA LEU A 157 -6.56 16.54 -0.24
C LEU A 157 -7.22 17.82 0.28
N ALA A 158 -8.25 17.71 1.14
CA ALA A 158 -8.85 18.87 1.80
C ALA A 158 -7.86 19.60 2.74
N ALA A 159 -6.83 18.90 3.22
CA ALA A 159 -5.72 19.49 3.97
C ALA A 159 -4.55 19.96 3.09
N HIS A 160 -4.75 20.09 1.78
CA HIS A 160 -3.69 20.38 0.80
C HIS A 160 -2.52 19.37 0.87
N GLY A 161 -2.80 18.15 1.30
CA GLY A 161 -1.81 17.07 1.46
C GLY A 161 -1.50 16.33 0.17
N THR A 162 -0.61 15.35 0.30
CA THR A 162 -0.18 14.45 -0.78
C THR A 162 -0.70 13.04 -0.53
N VAL A 163 -1.27 12.44 -1.55
CA VAL A 163 -1.73 11.04 -1.55
C VAL A 163 -0.78 10.21 -2.40
N LEU A 164 -0.23 9.17 -1.82
CA LEU A 164 0.60 8.20 -2.53
C LEU A 164 -0.20 6.90 -2.69
N ARG A 165 -0.61 6.61 -3.93
CA ARG A 165 -1.33 5.39 -4.31
C ARG A 165 -0.30 4.30 -4.59
N PHE A 166 -0.10 3.40 -3.64
CA PHE A 166 0.81 2.29 -3.81
C PHE A 166 0.19 1.15 -4.61
N GLY A 167 1.01 0.52 -5.45
CA GLY A 167 0.71 -0.72 -6.13
C GLY A 167 0.58 -1.91 -5.17
N HIS A 168 0.64 -3.12 -5.71
CA HIS A 168 0.70 -4.33 -4.90
C HIS A 168 2.07 -4.40 -4.22
N LEU A 169 2.07 -4.17 -2.90
CA LEU A 169 3.29 -4.17 -2.10
C LEU A 169 3.90 -5.57 -2.02
N TYR A 170 5.18 -5.68 -2.32
CA TYR A 170 5.99 -6.87 -2.10
C TYR A 170 7.25 -6.54 -1.29
N GLY A 171 8.01 -7.58 -0.92
CA GLY A 171 9.19 -7.45 -0.07
C GLY A 171 8.89 -7.69 1.41
N PRO A 172 9.84 -7.44 2.31
CA PRO A 172 9.82 -7.93 3.69
C PRO A 172 8.56 -7.56 4.47
N GLY A 173 7.90 -8.56 5.04
CA GLY A 173 6.72 -8.41 5.90
C GLY A 173 5.41 -8.18 5.14
N THR A 174 5.38 -8.33 3.82
CA THR A 174 4.16 -8.31 3.00
C THR A 174 3.60 -9.72 2.79
N SER A 175 2.40 -9.81 2.20
CA SER A 175 1.87 -11.10 1.72
C SER A 175 2.64 -11.64 0.51
N PHE A 176 3.30 -10.77 -0.24
CA PHE A 176 4.14 -11.08 -1.40
C PHE A 176 5.62 -11.03 -1.01
N SER A 177 5.98 -11.72 0.07
CA SER A 177 7.35 -11.99 0.48
C SER A 177 7.54 -13.48 0.68
N PRO A 178 8.76 -13.99 0.72
CA PRO A 178 9.02 -15.43 0.91
C PRO A 178 8.34 -16.02 2.14
N GLU A 179 8.25 -15.27 3.24
CA GLU A 179 7.54 -15.66 4.46
C GLU A 179 6.04 -15.34 4.42
N GLY A 180 5.55 -14.67 3.37
CA GLY A 180 4.17 -14.25 3.21
C GLY A 180 3.21 -15.43 2.89
N TRP A 181 1.94 -15.27 3.21
CA TRP A 181 0.94 -16.31 2.97
C TRP A 181 0.74 -16.59 1.47
N PHE A 182 0.84 -15.56 0.62
CA PHE A 182 0.62 -15.70 -0.82
C PHE A 182 1.72 -16.58 -1.45
N PHE A 183 2.99 -16.34 -1.11
CA PHE A 183 4.11 -17.14 -1.57
C PHE A 183 4.00 -18.59 -1.07
N ARG A 184 3.59 -18.81 0.18
CA ARG A 184 3.34 -20.17 0.68
C ARG A 184 2.29 -20.92 -0.13
N GLU A 185 1.18 -20.27 -0.51
CA GLU A 185 0.16 -20.89 -1.36
C GLU A 185 0.67 -21.16 -2.80
N VAL A 186 1.50 -20.26 -3.36
CA VAL A 186 2.17 -20.52 -4.64
C VAL A 186 3.12 -21.71 -4.52
N GLN A 187 3.95 -21.77 -3.48
CA GLN A 187 4.88 -22.88 -3.24
C GLN A 187 4.17 -24.24 -3.11
N GLN A 188 2.98 -24.24 -2.56
CA GLN A 188 2.15 -25.45 -2.39
C GLN A 188 1.33 -25.81 -3.65
N GLY A 189 1.37 -24.96 -4.70
CA GLY A 189 0.56 -25.15 -5.91
C GLY A 189 -0.94 -24.93 -5.68
N GLU A 190 -1.30 -24.20 -4.63
CA GLU A 190 -2.68 -23.94 -4.24
C GLU A 190 -3.25 -22.65 -4.86
N MET A 191 -2.37 -21.78 -5.41
CA MET A 191 -2.80 -20.54 -6.07
C MET A 191 -3.16 -20.79 -7.54
N PRO A 192 -4.46 -20.73 -7.93
CA PRO A 192 -4.88 -21.00 -9.30
C PRO A 192 -4.86 -19.74 -10.17
N LEU A 193 -4.81 -19.93 -11.48
CA LEU A 193 -5.24 -18.95 -12.47
C LEU A 193 -6.76 -19.04 -12.65
N ILE A 194 -7.49 -17.96 -12.41
CA ILE A 194 -8.95 -17.93 -12.56
C ILE A 194 -9.31 -17.36 -13.94
N GLY A 195 -10.05 -18.12 -14.73
CA GLY A 195 -10.45 -17.74 -16.09
C GLY A 195 -9.25 -17.37 -16.95
N ASP A 196 -9.30 -16.23 -17.61
CA ASP A 196 -8.22 -15.74 -18.47
C ASP A 196 -7.09 -15.05 -17.68
N ALA A 197 -7.30 -14.78 -16.39
CA ALA A 197 -6.34 -14.16 -15.46
C ALA A 197 -5.70 -12.87 -16.03
N THR A 198 -6.52 -11.99 -16.57
CA THR A 198 -6.14 -10.77 -17.30
C THR A 198 -6.08 -9.52 -16.43
N ALA A 199 -6.27 -9.63 -15.11
CA ALA A 199 -6.04 -8.51 -14.23
C ALA A 199 -4.57 -8.07 -14.33
N THR A 200 -4.35 -6.78 -14.58
CA THR A 200 -3.00 -6.20 -14.63
C THR A 200 -2.62 -5.69 -13.24
N PHE A 201 -1.53 -6.23 -12.70
CA PHE A 201 -0.94 -5.76 -11.45
C PHE A 201 0.19 -4.77 -11.76
N SER A 202 0.23 -3.70 -10.99
CA SER A 202 1.41 -2.88 -10.83
C SER A 202 1.93 -3.12 -9.43
N PHE A 203 3.15 -3.58 -9.33
CA PHE A 203 3.80 -3.88 -8.06
C PHE A 203 4.57 -2.66 -7.53
N ILE A 204 5.01 -2.73 -6.31
CA ILE A 204 5.96 -1.81 -5.71
C ILE A 204 6.68 -2.48 -4.55
N HIS A 205 8.01 -2.42 -4.53
CA HIS A 205 8.79 -2.90 -3.40
C HIS A 205 8.58 -2.01 -2.17
N SER A 206 8.52 -2.59 -0.98
CA SER A 206 8.25 -1.84 0.26
C SER A 206 9.31 -0.77 0.57
N GLN A 207 10.55 -0.99 0.14
CA GLN A 207 11.65 -0.03 0.22
C GLN A 207 11.43 1.15 -0.72
N ASP A 208 10.99 0.90 -1.97
CA ASP A 208 10.69 1.94 -2.96
C ASP A 208 9.45 2.75 -2.57
N ALA A 209 8.47 2.10 -1.94
CA ALA A 209 7.33 2.80 -1.37
C ALA A 209 7.77 3.79 -0.28
N ALA A 210 8.73 3.41 0.57
CA ALA A 210 9.32 4.31 1.57
C ALA A 210 10.13 5.44 0.92
N ALA A 211 10.94 5.14 -0.10
CA ALA A 211 11.71 6.13 -0.85
C ALA A 211 10.81 7.17 -1.53
N ALA A 212 9.63 6.76 -2.03
CA ALA A 212 8.65 7.69 -2.60
C ALA A 212 8.09 8.67 -1.55
N ILE A 213 7.93 8.23 -0.30
CA ILE A 213 7.51 9.13 0.80
C ILE A 213 8.61 10.15 1.10
N VAL A 214 9.88 9.73 1.15
CA VAL A 214 11.02 10.64 1.34
C VAL A 214 11.08 11.67 0.21
N ALA A 215 10.92 11.23 -1.04
CA ALA A 215 10.87 12.13 -2.21
C ALA A 215 9.69 13.11 -2.14
N ALA A 216 8.50 12.65 -1.72
CA ALA A 216 7.32 13.50 -1.56
C ALA A 216 7.49 14.55 -0.45
N LEU A 217 8.23 14.25 0.63
CA LEU A 217 8.57 15.21 1.67
C LEU A 217 9.54 16.29 1.16
N ALA A 218 10.48 15.92 0.30
CA ALA A 218 11.44 16.86 -0.30
C ALA A 218 10.81 17.74 -1.40
N SER A 219 9.71 17.28 -2.01
CA SER A 219 9.02 17.96 -3.10
C SER A 219 8.08 19.07 -2.59
N LYS A 220 7.86 20.10 -3.43
CA LYS A 220 6.81 21.09 -3.23
C LYS A 220 5.48 20.67 -3.87
N GLU A 221 5.50 19.64 -4.68
CA GLU A 221 4.33 19.13 -5.38
C GLU A 221 3.34 18.48 -4.41
N ARG A 222 2.06 18.69 -4.67
CA ARG A 222 0.94 18.18 -3.88
C ARG A 222 -0.06 17.47 -4.78
N GLY A 223 -0.94 16.71 -4.18
CA GLY A 223 -2.00 15.99 -4.87
C GLY A 223 -1.78 14.49 -4.87
N VAL A 224 -2.25 13.81 -5.91
CA VAL A 224 -2.23 12.34 -5.99
C VAL A 224 -1.09 11.88 -6.88
N PHE A 225 -0.40 10.80 -6.47
CA PHE A 225 0.68 10.17 -7.23
C PHE A 225 0.56 8.65 -7.16
N ASN A 226 0.65 7.97 -8.30
CA ASN A 226 0.80 6.53 -8.36
C ASN A 226 2.27 6.16 -8.09
N ILE A 227 2.46 5.26 -7.15
CA ILE A 227 3.78 4.75 -6.75
C ILE A 227 3.80 3.25 -7.02
N VAL A 228 4.30 2.92 -8.19
CA VAL A 228 4.37 1.56 -8.75
C VAL A 228 5.70 1.39 -9.49
N ASP A 229 6.10 0.14 -9.72
CA ASP A 229 7.26 -0.18 -10.57
C ASP A 229 6.98 0.12 -12.06
N ASP A 230 7.94 -0.15 -12.93
CA ASP A 230 7.88 0.14 -14.37
C ASP A 230 7.36 -1.06 -15.20
N ASP A 231 7.04 -2.19 -14.54
CA ASP A 231 6.74 -3.47 -15.19
C ASP A 231 5.35 -4.02 -14.79
N PRO A 232 4.25 -3.35 -15.18
CA PRO A 232 2.92 -3.86 -14.93
C PRO A 232 2.68 -5.15 -15.72
N ALA A 233 2.17 -6.19 -15.05
CA ALA A 233 2.00 -7.51 -15.67
C ALA A 233 0.62 -8.11 -15.39
N GLU A 234 0.08 -8.87 -16.34
CA GLU A 234 -1.14 -9.64 -16.14
C GLU A 234 -0.89 -10.84 -15.21
N VAL A 235 -1.91 -11.23 -14.44
CA VAL A 235 -1.81 -12.38 -13.51
C VAL A 235 -1.37 -13.65 -14.22
N ARG A 236 -1.85 -13.87 -15.46
CA ARG A 236 -1.45 -15.02 -16.29
C ARG A 236 0.02 -15.03 -16.69
N GLU A 237 0.74 -13.93 -16.48
CA GLU A 237 2.16 -13.78 -16.76
C GLU A 237 2.99 -13.89 -15.46
N TRP A 238 2.71 -13.01 -14.49
CA TRP A 238 3.54 -12.92 -13.30
C TRP A 238 3.38 -14.11 -12.34
N LEU A 239 2.16 -14.70 -12.21
CA LEU A 239 1.95 -15.79 -11.27
C LEU A 239 2.65 -17.10 -11.69
N PRO A 240 2.61 -17.54 -12.98
CA PRO A 240 3.41 -18.66 -13.42
C PRO A 240 4.92 -18.43 -13.29
N MET A 241 5.39 -17.20 -13.58
CA MET A 241 6.81 -16.86 -13.44
C MET A 241 7.25 -16.88 -11.97
N LEU A 242 6.45 -16.37 -11.05
CA LEU A 242 6.73 -16.49 -9.61
C LEU A 242 6.83 -17.96 -9.19
N ALA A 243 5.90 -18.81 -9.64
CA ALA A 243 5.94 -20.24 -9.35
C ALA A 243 7.23 -20.90 -9.88
N GLU A 244 7.66 -20.52 -11.10
CA GLU A 244 8.92 -20.99 -11.69
C GLU A 244 10.14 -20.54 -10.87
N MET A 245 10.23 -19.26 -10.51
CA MET A 245 11.31 -18.72 -9.67
C MET A 245 11.43 -19.44 -8.32
N MET A 246 10.29 -19.89 -7.76
CA MET A 246 10.23 -20.62 -6.50
C MET A 246 10.46 -22.13 -6.67
N GLY A 247 10.59 -22.66 -7.88
CA GLY A 247 10.60 -24.10 -8.14
C GLY A 247 9.29 -24.79 -7.75
N ALA A 248 8.18 -24.05 -7.74
CA ALA A 248 6.86 -24.52 -7.35
C ALA A 248 6.10 -25.13 -8.55
N PRO A 249 5.05 -25.94 -8.29
CA PRO A 249 4.20 -26.45 -9.36
C PRO A 249 3.51 -25.30 -10.13
N PRO A 250 3.38 -25.44 -11.47
CA PRO A 250 2.72 -24.40 -12.26
C PRO A 250 1.24 -24.21 -11.84
N PRO A 251 0.75 -22.96 -11.78
CA PRO A 251 -0.63 -22.67 -11.39
C PRO A 251 -1.66 -23.35 -12.30
N LYS A 252 -2.63 -24.03 -11.70
CA LYS A 252 -3.73 -24.69 -12.43
C LYS A 252 -4.80 -23.67 -12.84
N ARG A 253 -5.36 -23.82 -14.04
CA ARG A 253 -6.48 -22.98 -14.47
C ARG A 253 -7.80 -23.51 -13.89
N VAL A 254 -8.59 -22.60 -13.34
CA VAL A 254 -9.92 -22.89 -12.76
C VAL A 254 -10.95 -21.96 -13.40
N SER A 255 -12.13 -22.50 -13.71
CA SER A 255 -13.20 -21.66 -14.25
C SER A 255 -13.69 -20.64 -13.21
N PRO A 256 -14.10 -19.43 -13.63
CA PRO A 256 -14.63 -18.42 -12.69
C PRO A 256 -15.82 -18.91 -11.87
N LEU A 257 -16.66 -19.77 -12.46
CA LEU A 257 -17.82 -20.35 -11.78
C LEU A 257 -17.38 -21.21 -10.58
N LEU A 258 -16.42 -22.11 -10.76
CA LEU A 258 -15.90 -22.94 -9.68
C LEU A 258 -15.11 -22.12 -8.65
N ALA A 259 -14.26 -21.22 -9.11
CA ALA A 259 -13.50 -20.33 -8.24
C ALA A 259 -14.41 -19.47 -7.35
N GLY A 260 -15.57 -19.03 -7.85
CA GLY A 260 -16.52 -18.21 -7.10
C GLY A 260 -16.98 -18.82 -5.78
N PHE A 261 -17.07 -20.15 -5.72
CA PHE A 261 -17.37 -20.86 -4.45
C PHE A 261 -16.23 -20.76 -3.44
N ALA A 262 -14.98 -20.64 -3.88
CA ALA A 262 -13.81 -20.56 -3.01
C ALA A 262 -13.42 -19.11 -2.67
N VAL A 263 -13.36 -18.21 -3.66
CA VAL A 263 -12.79 -16.86 -3.50
C VAL A 263 -13.81 -15.73 -3.63
N GLY A 264 -15.06 -16.01 -3.95
CA GLY A 264 -16.12 -15.02 -4.10
C GLY A 264 -15.93 -14.07 -5.28
N THR A 265 -16.80 -13.07 -5.38
CA THR A 265 -16.79 -12.10 -6.49
C THR A 265 -15.54 -11.21 -6.52
N TRP A 266 -15.01 -10.85 -5.35
CA TRP A 266 -13.78 -10.07 -5.28
C TRP A 266 -12.56 -10.89 -5.73
N GLY A 267 -12.39 -12.12 -5.27
CA GLY A 267 -11.27 -12.95 -5.69
C GLY A 267 -11.24 -13.20 -7.21
N ILE A 268 -12.42 -13.38 -7.84
CA ILE A 268 -12.52 -13.44 -9.31
C ILE A 268 -12.07 -12.12 -9.93
N ALA A 269 -12.56 -11.00 -9.43
CA ALA A 269 -12.24 -9.69 -9.96
C ALA A 269 -10.75 -9.33 -9.78
N PHE A 270 -10.16 -9.72 -8.66
CA PHE A 270 -8.74 -9.55 -8.36
C PHE A 270 -7.85 -10.25 -9.39
N MET A 271 -8.25 -11.43 -9.87
CA MET A 271 -7.51 -12.19 -10.88
C MET A 271 -7.83 -11.80 -12.33
N MET A 272 -8.97 -11.14 -12.58
CA MET A 272 -9.46 -10.95 -13.96
C MET A 272 -9.73 -9.50 -14.35
N ARG A 273 -9.83 -8.57 -13.41
CA ARG A 273 -10.44 -7.25 -13.71
C ARG A 273 -9.66 -6.05 -13.20
N LEU A 274 -8.52 -6.20 -12.54
CA LEU A 274 -7.73 -5.05 -12.12
C LEU A 274 -7.04 -4.41 -13.33
N ARG A 275 -6.90 -3.10 -13.27
CA ARG A 275 -6.18 -2.29 -14.24
C ARG A 275 -4.88 -1.79 -13.60
N GLY A 276 -3.76 -1.96 -14.28
CA GLY A 276 -2.47 -1.43 -13.84
C GLY A 276 -2.43 0.10 -13.82
N ALA A 277 -1.47 0.65 -13.11
CA ALA A 277 -1.27 2.08 -12.93
C ALA A 277 0.03 2.56 -13.57
N ASP A 278 0.06 3.83 -13.98
CA ASP A 278 1.22 4.53 -14.54
C ASP A 278 1.89 5.39 -13.47
N ASN A 279 3.22 5.36 -13.38
CA ASN A 279 4.02 6.10 -12.39
C ASN A 279 4.72 7.35 -12.97
N THR A 280 4.48 7.68 -14.23
CA THR A 280 5.18 8.77 -14.95
C THR A 280 5.13 10.08 -14.18
N LYS A 281 4.00 10.43 -13.60
CA LYS A 281 3.83 11.65 -12.82
C LYS A 281 4.73 11.68 -11.57
N ALA A 282 4.81 10.59 -10.83
CA ALA A 282 5.66 10.50 -9.65
C ALA A 282 7.14 10.65 -10.03
N LYS A 283 7.59 9.97 -11.09
CA LYS A 283 8.96 10.08 -11.61
C LYS A 283 9.31 11.50 -12.01
N GLN A 284 8.43 12.20 -12.69
CA GLN A 284 8.67 13.55 -13.20
C GLN A 284 8.60 14.63 -12.12
N LEU A 285 7.62 14.57 -11.22
CA LEU A 285 7.31 15.66 -10.30
C LEU A 285 7.90 15.47 -8.90
N LEU A 286 8.08 14.22 -8.45
CA LEU A 286 8.73 13.92 -7.17
C LEU A 286 10.23 13.66 -7.32
N ASN A 287 10.75 13.58 -8.56
CA ASN A 287 12.12 13.14 -8.86
C ASN A 287 12.44 11.81 -8.18
N TRP A 288 11.48 10.89 -8.20
CA TRP A 288 11.56 9.56 -7.63
C TRP A 288 11.67 8.52 -8.74
N GLN A 289 12.47 7.49 -8.51
CA GLN A 289 12.54 6.30 -9.35
C GLN A 289 12.63 5.07 -8.47
N PRO A 290 11.97 3.96 -8.81
CA PRO A 290 12.11 2.73 -8.07
C PRO A 290 13.53 2.15 -8.22
N GLU A 291 14.10 1.65 -7.15
CA GLU A 291 15.35 0.87 -7.15
C GLU A 291 15.11 -0.50 -7.78
N TYR A 292 13.90 -1.04 -7.58
CA TYR A 292 13.40 -2.23 -8.25
C TYR A 292 12.40 -1.83 -9.36
N PRO A 293 12.88 -1.53 -10.59
CA PRO A 293 12.03 -1.08 -11.69
C PRO A 293 11.12 -2.19 -12.23
N SER A 294 11.42 -3.46 -11.91
CA SER A 294 10.62 -4.62 -12.25
C SER A 294 10.43 -5.53 -11.04
N TRP A 295 9.20 -6.00 -10.85
CA TRP A 295 8.88 -7.04 -9.87
C TRP A 295 9.69 -8.34 -10.12
N ARG A 296 10.16 -8.57 -11.36
CA ARG A 296 10.97 -9.75 -11.72
C ARG A 296 12.29 -9.74 -10.95
N ASP A 297 12.99 -8.62 -10.99
CA ASP A 297 14.26 -8.44 -10.30
C ASP A 297 14.03 -8.43 -8.77
N GLY A 298 12.98 -7.75 -8.33
CA GLY A 298 12.65 -7.65 -6.91
C GLY A 298 12.26 -9.00 -6.28
N PHE A 299 11.43 -9.80 -6.94
CA PHE A 299 11.09 -11.16 -6.46
C PHE A 299 12.31 -12.09 -6.48
N ALA A 300 13.17 -11.99 -7.51
CA ALA A 300 14.40 -12.78 -7.57
C ALA A 300 15.33 -12.45 -6.39
N ASP A 301 15.50 -11.17 -6.09
CA ASP A 301 16.34 -10.70 -4.99
C ASP A 301 15.79 -11.15 -3.62
N GLU A 302 14.48 -10.98 -3.37
CA GLU A 302 13.81 -11.45 -2.15
C GLU A 302 13.95 -12.96 -1.94
N LEU A 303 13.83 -13.76 -3.01
CA LEU A 303 13.99 -15.21 -2.94
C LEU A 303 15.44 -15.63 -2.69
N ALA A 304 16.42 -14.89 -3.20
CA ALA A 304 17.84 -15.18 -2.98
C ALA A 304 18.24 -14.99 -1.50
N HIS A 305 17.64 -14.00 -0.82
CA HIS A 305 17.93 -13.73 0.60
C HIS A 305 17.41 -14.80 1.58
N VAL A 306 16.48 -15.65 1.17
CA VAL A 306 15.98 -16.76 2.01
C VAL A 306 16.94 -17.95 2.03
N HIS A 307 17.80 -18.07 1.01
CA HIS A 307 18.72 -19.20 0.83
C HIS A 307 20.14 -18.89 1.32
N SER A 308 20.37 -17.67 1.78
CA SER A 308 21.65 -17.20 2.37
C SER A 308 21.57 -17.21 3.90
#